data_53744c07cb81622baa9c2d2a5162b10a
#
_entry.id   53744c07cb81622baa9c2d2a5162b10a
#
_cell.length_a   1.000
_cell.length_b   1.000
_cell.length_c   1.000
_cell.angle_alpha   90.00
_cell.angle_beta   90.00
_cell.angle_gamma   90.00
#
_symmetry.space_group_name_H-M   'P 1'
#
loop_
_entity.id
_entity.type
_entity.pdbx_description
1 polymer ?
#
loop_
_entity_poly.entity_id
_entity_poly.type
_entity_poly.pdbx_seq_one_letter_code
_entity_poly.pdbx_strand_id
1 'polypeptide(L)'
;TGMHVDANGNFFVNAMHPDEDNYKATIGVINGVDWNDIPENVPELASSSSEEDIWHGIRTSYGDYQVILQTGDVLSEGGVAGGIYAADDGEQLLLSKKPDYNAFVPLNADGSHGYLYTAWEDRPAGLSQLELEWDTSSSEWVVLSSKMLDLSSINGGWVFCFGSMSPWGSPLFSEELYFDNTQYWNDDSFRYHSDQIRLADYLGH
;
A
#
# COMPACT_ATOMS: atom_id res chain seq x y z
N THR A 1 6.38 7.16 -1.68
CA THR A 1 6.36 5.85 -2.36
C THR A 1 7.20 4.88 -1.57
N GLY A 2 6.55 3.99 -0.86
CA GLY A 2 7.21 2.99 -0.02
C GLY A 2 7.68 1.80 -0.85
N MET A 3 8.82 1.23 -0.49
CA MET A 3 9.34 0.02 -1.07
C MET A 3 9.91 -0.88 0.03
N HIS A 4 9.85 -2.18 -0.21
CA HIS A 4 10.40 -3.18 0.71
C HIS A 4 11.10 -4.27 -0.09
N VAL A 5 12.35 -4.55 0.25
CA VAL A 5 13.07 -5.71 -0.24
C VAL A 5 13.27 -6.65 0.95
N ASP A 6 12.74 -7.84 0.86
CA ASP A 6 12.91 -8.83 1.92
C ASP A 6 14.25 -9.59 1.79
N ALA A 7 14.54 -10.47 2.76
CA ALA A 7 15.77 -11.24 2.79
C ALA A 7 15.90 -12.23 1.61
N ASN A 8 14.81 -12.52 0.91
CA ASN A 8 14.76 -13.44 -0.24
C ASN A 8 14.78 -12.70 -1.59
N GLY A 9 14.89 -11.36 -1.56
CA GLY A 9 14.99 -10.53 -2.77
C GLY A 9 13.64 -10.15 -3.38
N ASN A 10 12.52 -10.42 -2.74
CA ASN A 10 11.22 -9.95 -3.21
C ASN A 10 11.13 -8.44 -3.06
N PHE A 11 10.86 -7.74 -4.14
CA PHE A 11 10.83 -6.28 -4.17
C PHE A 11 9.41 -5.75 -4.33
N PHE A 12 8.76 -5.47 -3.21
CA PHE A 12 7.43 -4.86 -3.18
C PHE A 12 7.55 -3.35 -3.33
N VAL A 13 6.84 -2.79 -4.29
CA VAL A 13 6.85 -1.36 -4.61
C VAL A 13 5.49 -0.91 -5.10
N ASN A 14 5.03 0.24 -4.60
CA ASN A 14 3.73 0.79 -4.90
C ASN A 14 3.82 1.92 -5.92
N ALA A 15 2.76 2.10 -6.71
CA ALA A 15 2.48 3.32 -7.43
C ALA A 15 1.31 4.03 -6.75
N MET A 16 1.61 5.19 -6.16
CA MET A 16 0.63 6.06 -5.52
C MET A 16 0.41 7.34 -6.35
N HIS A 17 -0.65 8.05 -6.07
CA HIS A 17 -1.02 9.28 -6.78
C HIS A 17 -1.04 9.10 -8.31
N PRO A 18 -1.76 8.10 -8.83
CA PRO A 18 -1.96 8.02 -10.26
C PRO A 18 -2.64 9.32 -10.74
N ASP A 19 -2.44 9.67 -12.00
CA ASP A 19 -3.09 10.83 -12.62
C ASP A 19 -4.60 10.84 -12.35
N GLU A 20 -5.23 12.03 -12.42
CA GLU A 20 -6.66 12.18 -12.14
C GLU A 20 -7.52 11.27 -13.02
N ASP A 21 -7.08 11.00 -14.24
CA ASP A 21 -7.74 10.10 -15.19
C ASP A 21 -7.37 8.63 -14.96
N ASN A 22 -6.26 8.35 -14.29
CA ASN A 22 -5.85 7.01 -13.87
C ASN A 22 -5.98 6.86 -12.35
N TYR A 23 -7.10 6.44 -11.94
CA TYR A 23 -7.62 6.52 -10.57
C TYR A 23 -7.23 5.36 -9.66
N LYS A 24 -6.47 4.38 -10.15
CA LYS A 24 -6.11 3.21 -9.37
C LYS A 24 -4.64 3.24 -8.98
N ALA A 25 -4.38 3.55 -7.73
CA ALA A 25 -3.06 3.26 -7.17
C ALA A 25 -2.86 1.75 -7.08
N THR A 26 -1.62 1.30 -7.21
CA THR A 26 -1.27 -0.13 -7.22
C THR A 26 -0.32 -0.51 -6.12
N ILE A 27 -0.54 -1.68 -5.55
CA ILE A 27 0.42 -2.42 -4.74
C ILE A 27 0.95 -3.53 -5.64
N GLY A 28 2.27 -3.65 -5.73
CA GLY A 28 2.85 -4.65 -6.61
C GLY A 28 4.25 -5.10 -6.20
N VAL A 29 4.79 -5.99 -7.00
CA VAL A 29 6.10 -6.58 -6.80
C VAL A 29 6.86 -6.63 -8.13
N ILE A 30 8.15 -6.40 -8.09
CA ILE A 30 9.03 -6.63 -9.24
C ILE A 30 9.61 -8.04 -9.12
N ASN A 31 9.21 -8.90 -10.05
CA ASN A 31 9.67 -10.27 -10.16
C ASN A 31 10.88 -10.39 -11.09
N GLY A 32 11.64 -11.49 -10.98
CA GLY A 32 12.73 -11.83 -11.91
C GLY A 32 14.00 -11.00 -11.76
N VAL A 33 14.18 -10.31 -10.63
CA VAL A 33 15.41 -9.54 -10.35
C VAL A 33 16.35 -10.35 -9.46
N ASP A 34 17.57 -10.61 -9.95
CA ASP A 34 18.67 -11.05 -9.09
C ASP A 34 19.47 -9.83 -8.61
N TRP A 35 19.28 -9.46 -7.36
CA TRP A 35 19.94 -8.30 -6.75
C TRP A 35 21.45 -8.49 -6.56
N ASN A 36 21.95 -9.71 -6.66
CA ASN A 36 23.37 -10.02 -6.58
C ASN A 36 24.05 -9.98 -7.95
N ASP A 37 23.29 -10.01 -9.04
CA ASP A 37 23.78 -10.01 -10.42
C ASP A 37 23.01 -9.01 -11.29
N ILE A 38 22.91 -7.76 -10.83
CA ILE A 38 22.31 -6.69 -11.62
C ILE A 38 23.26 -6.35 -12.77
N PRO A 39 22.78 -6.36 -14.03
CA PRO A 39 23.63 -6.05 -15.17
C PRO A 39 24.18 -4.61 -15.08
N GLU A 40 25.45 -4.43 -15.44
CA GLU A 40 26.10 -3.10 -15.47
C GLU A 40 25.34 -2.09 -16.36
N ASN A 41 24.69 -2.59 -17.40
CA ASN A 41 23.88 -1.79 -18.32
C ASN A 41 22.44 -2.31 -18.27
N VAL A 42 21.62 -1.68 -17.45
CA VAL A 42 20.18 -1.93 -17.45
C VAL A 42 19.60 -1.41 -18.78
N PRO A 43 18.81 -2.21 -19.52
CA PRO A 43 18.20 -1.76 -20.76
C PRO A 43 17.39 -0.48 -20.57
N GLU A 44 17.39 0.41 -21.57
CA GLU A 44 16.47 1.52 -21.59
C GLU A 44 15.03 1.00 -21.61
N LEU A 45 14.15 1.67 -20.86
CA LEU A 45 12.74 1.36 -20.89
C LEU A 45 12.21 1.56 -22.31
N ALA A 46 11.66 0.49 -22.90
CA ALA A 46 11.06 0.58 -24.22
C ALA A 46 10.01 1.68 -24.27
N SER A 47 10.04 2.53 -25.29
CA SER A 47 8.98 3.53 -25.50
C SER A 47 7.66 2.80 -25.73
N SER A 48 6.63 3.15 -24.97
CA SER A 48 5.30 2.67 -25.26
C SER A 48 4.71 3.41 -26.43
N SER A 49 3.99 2.71 -27.29
CA SER A 49 3.30 3.29 -28.44
C SER A 49 1.83 3.65 -28.13
N SER A 50 1.31 3.33 -26.95
CA SER A 50 -0.06 3.64 -26.56
C SER A 50 -0.09 4.51 -25.32
N GLU A 51 -0.98 5.51 -25.31
CA GLU A 51 -1.24 6.31 -24.11
C GLU A 51 -1.76 5.42 -22.98
N GLU A 52 -2.55 4.42 -23.29
CA GLU A 52 -3.12 3.49 -22.31
C GLU A 52 -2.04 2.73 -21.54
N ASP A 53 -0.98 2.25 -22.21
CA ASP A 53 0.15 1.60 -21.53
C ASP A 53 0.95 2.58 -20.66
N ILE A 54 1.01 3.85 -21.04
CA ILE A 54 1.70 4.88 -20.26
C ILE A 54 0.92 5.23 -18.99
N TRP A 55 -0.40 5.32 -19.10
CA TRP A 55 -1.28 5.78 -18.02
C TRP A 55 -1.70 4.66 -17.05
N HIS A 56 -1.84 3.43 -17.55
CA HIS A 56 -2.39 2.32 -16.78
C HIS A 56 -1.37 1.22 -16.45
N GLY A 57 -0.19 1.25 -17.07
CA GLY A 57 0.85 0.25 -16.89
C GLY A 57 2.03 0.76 -16.05
N ILE A 58 2.54 -0.10 -15.17
CA ILE A 58 3.85 0.11 -14.56
C ILE A 58 4.84 -0.71 -15.36
N ARG A 59 5.86 -0.03 -15.90
CA ARG A 59 6.88 -0.65 -16.74
C ARG A 59 8.23 -0.57 -16.05
N THR A 60 8.95 -1.67 -16.10
CA THR A 60 10.30 -1.80 -15.57
C THR A 60 11.28 -2.04 -16.70
N SER A 61 12.49 -1.54 -16.57
CA SER A 61 13.57 -1.84 -17.52
C SER A 61 14.31 -3.13 -17.17
N TYR A 62 14.10 -3.66 -15.95
CA TYR A 62 14.68 -4.90 -15.45
C TYR A 62 13.70 -5.56 -14.48
N GLY A 63 13.44 -6.85 -14.68
CA GLY A 63 12.36 -7.56 -14.01
C GLY A 63 10.97 -7.20 -14.55
N ASP A 64 9.96 -7.88 -14.04
CA ASP A 64 8.58 -7.72 -14.46
C ASP A 64 7.73 -7.23 -13.28
N TYR A 65 6.97 -6.15 -13.47
CA TYR A 65 6.08 -5.65 -12.44
C TYR A 65 4.76 -6.40 -12.46
N GLN A 66 4.49 -7.12 -11.40
CA GLN A 66 3.21 -7.77 -11.15
C GLN A 66 2.35 -6.87 -10.26
N VAL A 67 1.15 -6.54 -10.72
CA VAL A 67 0.12 -5.89 -9.89
C VAL A 67 -0.48 -6.93 -8.96
N ILE A 68 -0.41 -6.69 -7.64
CA ILE A 68 -0.99 -7.57 -6.61
C ILE A 68 -2.40 -7.10 -6.25
N LEU A 69 -2.58 -5.78 -6.08
CA LEU A 69 -3.85 -5.18 -5.67
C LEU A 69 -3.92 -3.74 -6.18
N GLN A 70 -5.13 -3.29 -6.50
CA GLN A 70 -5.37 -1.90 -6.89
C GLN A 70 -6.42 -1.24 -5.98
N THR A 71 -6.32 0.08 -5.82
CA THR A 71 -7.34 0.86 -5.11
C THR A 71 -8.74 0.53 -5.61
N GLY A 72 -9.64 0.21 -4.69
CA GLY A 72 -11.03 -0.12 -4.97
C GLY A 72 -11.31 -1.58 -5.29
N ASP A 73 -10.28 -2.43 -5.41
CA ASP A 73 -10.49 -3.87 -5.57
C ASP A 73 -11.18 -4.45 -4.35
N VAL A 74 -12.15 -5.34 -4.58
CA VAL A 74 -12.90 -6.00 -3.50
C VAL A 74 -11.98 -6.96 -2.74
N LEU A 75 -11.94 -6.82 -1.43
CA LEU A 75 -11.12 -7.67 -0.57
C LEU A 75 -11.87 -8.92 -0.15
N SER A 76 -11.14 -10.03 0.02
CA SER A 76 -11.75 -11.34 0.32
C SER A 76 -12.43 -11.41 1.69
N GLU A 77 -11.96 -10.63 2.67
CA GLU A 77 -12.56 -10.54 4.00
C GLU A 77 -13.53 -9.34 4.16
N GLY A 78 -13.89 -8.69 3.05
CA GLY A 78 -14.83 -7.57 3.00
C GLY A 78 -14.17 -6.20 2.85
N GLY A 79 -14.95 -5.24 2.38
CA GLY A 79 -14.46 -3.91 2.06
C GLY A 79 -13.69 -3.84 0.74
N VAL A 80 -12.98 -2.75 0.53
CA VAL A 80 -12.19 -2.51 -0.68
C VAL A 80 -10.78 -2.03 -0.33
N ALA A 81 -9.83 -2.28 -1.20
CA ALA A 81 -8.45 -1.84 -1.07
C ALA A 81 -8.36 -0.31 -1.00
N GLY A 82 -7.70 0.21 0.03
CA GLY A 82 -7.65 1.64 0.32
C GLY A 82 -8.92 2.21 0.94
N GLY A 83 -9.95 1.40 1.19
CA GLY A 83 -11.13 1.84 1.91
C GLY A 83 -10.81 2.16 3.37
N ILE A 84 -11.16 3.36 3.82
CA ILE A 84 -11.04 3.78 5.22
C ILE A 84 -12.45 3.89 5.77
N TYR A 85 -12.70 3.24 6.89
CA TYR A 85 -14.04 3.06 7.44
C TYR A 85 -14.15 3.69 8.82
N ALA A 86 -15.32 4.26 9.13
CA ALA A 86 -15.63 4.78 10.45
C ALA A 86 -15.61 3.65 11.50
N ALA A 87 -15.13 3.98 12.70
CA ALA A 87 -14.97 3.02 13.78
C ALA A 87 -16.28 2.57 14.44
N ASP A 88 -17.32 3.41 14.37
CA ASP A 88 -18.59 3.17 15.07
C ASP A 88 -19.62 2.42 14.23
N ASP A 89 -19.78 2.75 12.96
CA ASP A 89 -20.81 2.18 12.10
C ASP A 89 -20.27 1.45 10.86
N GLY A 90 -18.96 1.57 10.60
CA GLY A 90 -18.30 0.95 9.45
C GLY A 90 -18.60 1.63 8.10
N GLU A 91 -19.13 2.86 8.10
CA GLU A 91 -19.32 3.63 6.88
C GLU A 91 -17.96 3.93 6.23
N GLN A 92 -17.88 3.80 4.91
CA GLN A 92 -16.66 4.16 4.18
C GLN A 92 -16.53 5.68 4.09
N LEU A 93 -15.54 6.22 4.80
CA LEU A 93 -15.25 7.66 4.85
C LEU A 93 -14.52 8.15 3.60
N LEU A 94 -13.55 7.38 3.13
CA LEU A 94 -12.78 7.72 1.92
C LEU A 94 -12.23 6.47 1.24
N LEU A 95 -11.78 6.66 0.01
CA LEU A 95 -11.02 5.68 -0.76
C LEU A 95 -9.63 6.25 -1.03
N SER A 96 -8.65 5.78 -0.28
CA SER A 96 -7.27 6.24 -0.40
C SER A 96 -6.63 5.72 -1.70
N LYS A 97 -5.87 6.59 -2.36
CA LYS A 97 -5.04 6.27 -3.54
C LYS A 97 -3.55 6.41 -3.22
N LYS A 98 -3.20 6.25 -1.95
CA LYS A 98 -1.85 6.52 -1.46
C LYS A 98 -1.25 5.33 -0.71
N PRO A 99 -1.09 4.16 -1.37
CA PRO A 99 -0.32 3.06 -0.79
C PRO A 99 1.14 3.50 -0.71
N ASP A 100 1.68 3.58 0.49
CA ASP A 100 3.06 4.01 0.71
C ASP A 100 3.95 2.86 1.17
N TYR A 101 4.28 2.75 2.45
CA TYR A 101 5.23 1.76 2.92
C TYR A 101 4.68 0.33 2.85
N ASN A 102 5.51 -0.58 2.35
CA ASN A 102 5.26 -2.02 2.35
C ASN A 102 6.14 -2.74 3.38
N ALA A 103 5.60 -3.78 4.00
CA ALA A 103 6.36 -4.71 4.82
C ALA A 103 5.90 -6.15 4.54
N PHE A 104 6.80 -6.99 4.06
CA PHE A 104 6.52 -8.41 3.89
C PHE A 104 7.05 -9.21 5.08
N VAL A 105 6.18 -10.01 5.69
CA VAL A 105 6.48 -10.89 6.82
C VAL A 105 6.37 -12.33 6.35
N PRO A 106 7.48 -13.02 6.10
CA PRO A 106 7.44 -14.41 5.64
C PRO A 106 6.91 -15.34 6.73
N LEU A 107 6.08 -16.31 6.33
CA LEU A 107 5.56 -17.38 7.17
C LEU A 107 6.36 -18.67 7.04
N ASN A 108 7.19 -18.77 6.00
CA ASN A 108 8.09 -19.89 5.78
C ASN A 108 9.54 -19.41 5.54
N ALA A 109 10.48 -20.34 5.63
CA ALA A 109 11.91 -20.02 5.63
C ALA A 109 12.44 -19.56 4.26
N ASP A 110 11.79 -19.96 3.17
CA ASP A 110 12.18 -19.59 1.81
C ASP A 110 11.47 -18.31 1.31
N GLY A 111 10.58 -17.72 2.15
CA GLY A 111 9.87 -16.48 1.82
C GLY A 111 8.85 -16.61 0.69
N SER A 112 8.48 -17.83 0.29
CA SER A 112 7.47 -18.04 -0.75
C SER A 112 6.03 -17.91 -0.26
N HIS A 113 5.81 -17.72 1.04
CA HIS A 113 4.50 -17.51 1.66
C HIS A 113 4.62 -16.51 2.80
N GLY A 114 3.74 -15.55 2.87
CA GLY A 114 3.80 -14.52 3.91
C GLY A 114 2.68 -13.49 3.85
N TYR A 115 2.73 -12.56 4.78
CA TYR A 115 1.83 -11.42 4.83
C TYR A 115 2.52 -10.16 4.29
N LEU A 116 1.89 -9.52 3.32
CA LEU A 116 2.23 -8.17 2.88
C LEU A 116 1.33 -7.17 3.58
N TYR A 117 1.93 -6.28 4.35
CA TYR A 117 1.27 -5.12 4.95
C TYR A 117 1.58 -3.89 4.13
N THR A 118 0.55 -3.09 3.83
CA THR A 118 0.73 -1.82 3.12
C THR A 118 0.07 -0.70 3.90
N ALA A 119 0.84 0.37 4.14
CA ALA A 119 0.35 1.62 4.70
C ALA A 119 -0.39 2.42 3.63
N TRP A 120 -1.53 3.02 4.00
CA TRP A 120 -2.29 3.95 3.18
C TRP A 120 -2.17 5.34 3.80
N GLU A 121 -1.36 6.19 3.15
CA GLU A 121 -0.96 7.51 3.63
C GLU A 121 -2.07 8.53 3.41
N ASP A 122 -3.07 8.49 4.24
CA ASP A 122 -4.19 9.40 4.14
C ASP A 122 -4.66 9.93 5.51
N ARG A 123 -5.65 10.78 5.51
CA ARG A 123 -6.23 11.43 6.71
C ARG A 123 -7.73 11.14 6.75
N PRO A 124 -8.15 10.16 7.54
CA PRO A 124 -7.37 9.19 8.34
C PRO A 124 -6.61 8.19 7.49
N ALA A 125 -5.63 7.52 8.12
CA ALA A 125 -4.81 6.50 7.50
C ALA A 125 -5.43 5.10 7.61
N GLY A 126 -4.91 4.17 6.81
CA GLY A 126 -5.28 2.76 6.88
C GLY A 126 -4.08 1.84 6.76
N LEU A 127 -4.31 0.58 7.08
CA LEU A 127 -3.38 -0.53 6.81
C LEU A 127 -4.14 -1.64 6.11
N SER A 128 -3.56 -2.21 5.07
CA SER A 128 -4.04 -3.46 4.49
C SER A 128 -3.10 -4.62 4.81
N GLN A 129 -3.67 -5.82 4.86
CA GLN A 129 -2.95 -7.08 4.99
C GLN A 129 -3.38 -8.01 3.85
N LEU A 130 -2.40 -8.53 3.15
CA LEU A 130 -2.58 -9.54 2.11
C LEU A 130 -1.80 -10.78 2.50
N GLU A 131 -2.40 -11.95 2.42
CA GLU A 131 -1.70 -13.21 2.48
C GLU A 131 -1.30 -13.60 1.07
N LEU A 132 -0.02 -13.79 0.84
CA LEU A 132 0.56 -14.05 -0.48
C LEU A 132 1.29 -15.38 -0.50
N GLU A 133 1.14 -16.13 -1.59
CA GLU A 133 1.90 -17.34 -1.88
C GLU A 133 2.50 -17.25 -3.29
N TRP A 134 3.76 -17.66 -3.40
CA TRP A 134 4.45 -17.74 -4.69
C TRP A 134 4.04 -19.00 -5.45
N ASP A 135 3.40 -18.85 -6.60
CA ASP A 135 3.10 -19.95 -7.50
C ASP A 135 4.24 -20.17 -8.47
N THR A 136 4.95 -21.28 -8.30
CA THR A 136 6.08 -21.66 -9.16
C THR A 136 5.67 -22.01 -10.59
N SER A 137 4.41 -22.33 -10.84
CA SER A 137 3.90 -22.70 -12.16
C SER A 137 3.67 -21.50 -13.06
N SER A 138 3.17 -20.41 -12.49
CA SER A 138 2.98 -19.13 -13.19
C SER A 138 4.16 -18.18 -13.02
N SER A 139 5.02 -18.39 -12.01
CA SER A 139 6.04 -17.46 -11.56
C SER A 139 5.45 -16.11 -11.12
N GLU A 140 4.37 -16.17 -10.36
CA GLU A 140 3.64 -15.02 -9.85
C GLU A 140 3.25 -15.21 -8.40
N TRP A 141 3.02 -14.09 -7.70
CA TRP A 141 2.41 -14.08 -6.39
C TRP A 141 0.90 -14.20 -6.50
N VAL A 142 0.31 -15.06 -5.69
CA VAL A 142 -1.14 -15.27 -5.59
C VAL A 142 -1.64 -14.72 -4.27
N VAL A 143 -2.71 -13.93 -4.30
CA VAL A 143 -3.39 -13.43 -3.10
C VAL A 143 -4.31 -14.53 -2.57
N LEU A 144 -4.01 -15.06 -1.38
CA LEU A 144 -4.83 -16.07 -0.70
C LEU A 144 -5.95 -15.42 0.11
N SER A 145 -5.63 -14.33 0.81
CA SER A 145 -6.60 -13.54 1.55
C SER A 145 -6.21 -12.07 1.58
N SER A 146 -7.20 -11.18 1.80
CA SER A 146 -6.99 -9.74 1.78
C SER A 146 -8.00 -9.02 2.65
N LYS A 147 -7.55 -8.01 3.41
CA LYS A 147 -8.39 -7.15 4.25
C LYS A 147 -7.76 -5.78 4.51
N MET A 148 -8.61 -4.82 4.87
CA MET A 148 -8.19 -3.65 5.65
C MET A 148 -8.16 -4.04 7.12
N LEU A 149 -7.13 -3.57 7.85
CA LEU A 149 -7.02 -3.82 9.29
C LEU A 149 -7.93 -2.87 10.06
N ASP A 150 -8.60 -3.41 11.07
CA ASP A 150 -9.36 -2.60 12.03
C ASP A 150 -8.39 -1.92 13.01
N LEU A 151 -8.35 -0.60 12.97
CA LEU A 151 -7.51 0.24 13.82
C LEU A 151 -8.31 0.88 14.98
N SER A 152 -9.57 0.51 15.18
CA SER A 152 -10.43 1.09 16.21
C SER A 152 -9.86 0.95 17.63
N SER A 153 -9.19 -0.16 17.91
CA SER A 153 -8.57 -0.43 19.23
C SER A 153 -7.44 0.55 19.60
N ILE A 154 -6.88 1.26 18.62
CA ILE A 154 -5.85 2.29 18.81
C ILE A 154 -6.35 3.69 18.44
N ASN A 155 -7.66 3.84 18.30
CA ASN A 155 -8.33 5.08 17.87
C ASN A 155 -7.92 5.54 16.47
N GLY A 156 -7.73 4.61 15.55
CA GLY A 156 -7.39 4.90 14.17
C GLY A 156 -5.91 5.17 13.92
N GLY A 157 -5.60 5.60 12.71
CA GLY A 157 -4.26 5.97 12.26
C GLY A 157 -4.27 7.27 11.47
N TRP A 158 -3.10 7.88 11.34
CA TRP A 158 -2.95 9.20 10.75
C TRP A 158 -1.71 9.27 9.87
N VAL A 159 -1.88 9.45 8.55
CA VAL A 159 -0.77 9.62 7.59
C VAL A 159 0.36 8.62 7.83
N PHE A 160 0.10 7.34 7.59
CA PHE A 160 1.14 6.32 7.67
C PHE A 160 2.09 6.42 6.48
N CYS A 161 3.13 7.24 6.61
CA CYS A 161 4.07 7.53 5.53
C CYS A 161 5.32 6.63 5.55
N PHE A 162 5.80 6.27 6.73
CA PHE A 162 7.05 5.52 6.89
C PHE A 162 6.86 4.26 7.71
N GLY A 163 7.76 3.30 7.50
CA GLY A 163 7.83 2.11 8.32
C GLY A 163 9.18 1.42 8.24
N SER A 164 9.37 0.44 9.11
CA SER A 164 10.54 -0.42 9.11
C SER A 164 10.22 -1.78 9.70
N MET A 165 11.06 -2.76 9.43
CA MET A 165 10.98 -4.05 10.11
C MET A 165 11.71 -3.99 11.45
N SER A 166 11.05 -4.44 12.51
CA SER A 166 11.69 -4.61 13.81
C SER A 166 12.70 -5.76 13.80
N PRO A 167 13.70 -5.78 14.71
CA PRO A 167 14.65 -6.88 14.81
C PRO A 167 14.01 -8.26 15.13
N TRP A 168 12.78 -8.27 15.63
CA TRP A 168 12.02 -9.49 15.92
C TRP A 168 11.00 -9.84 14.85
N GLY A 169 11.07 -9.20 13.65
CA GLY A 169 10.27 -9.55 12.48
C GLY A 169 8.85 -8.98 12.43
N SER A 170 8.50 -8.02 13.30
CA SER A 170 7.22 -7.31 13.21
C SER A 170 7.38 -6.01 12.43
N PRO A 171 6.45 -5.67 11.53
CA PRO A 171 6.45 -4.37 10.86
C PRO A 171 6.09 -3.26 11.85
N LEU A 172 6.76 -2.13 11.72
CA LEU A 172 6.49 -0.91 12.45
C LEU A 172 6.08 0.16 11.46
N PHE A 173 5.01 0.89 11.76
CA PHE A 173 4.51 1.99 10.96
C PHE A 173 4.57 3.27 11.78
N SER A 174 4.80 4.40 11.12
CA SER A 174 4.83 5.69 11.79
C SER A 174 3.88 6.68 11.14
N GLU A 175 3.27 7.50 11.98
CA GLU A 175 2.45 8.63 11.57
C GLU A 175 3.32 9.83 11.20
N GLU A 176 2.83 10.63 10.27
CA GLU A 176 3.43 11.88 9.87
C GLU A 176 2.46 13.04 10.14
N LEU A 177 2.84 13.98 11.02
CA LEU A 177 1.97 15.04 11.53
C LEU A 177 2.55 16.46 11.34
N TYR A 178 3.40 16.67 10.37
CA TYR A 178 4.13 17.93 10.26
C TYR A 178 3.29 19.19 9.95
N PHE A 179 2.08 19.03 9.45
CA PHE A 179 1.12 20.13 9.26
C PHE A 179 -0.01 20.15 10.28
N ASP A 180 -0.24 19.01 10.91
CA ASP A 180 -1.41 18.78 11.76
C ASP A 180 -0.97 18.95 13.21
N ASN A 181 -1.06 20.17 13.74
CA ASN A 181 -0.70 20.43 15.12
C ASN A 181 -1.95 20.57 16.01
N THR A 182 -1.74 20.59 17.31
CA THR A 182 -2.83 20.67 18.30
C THR A 182 -3.76 21.86 18.09
N GLN A 183 -3.27 22.96 17.52
CA GLN A 183 -4.10 24.14 17.24
C GLN A 183 -5.14 23.83 16.18
N TYR A 184 -4.73 23.22 15.07
CA TYR A 184 -5.64 22.84 14.00
C TYR A 184 -6.57 21.71 14.42
N TRP A 185 -6.07 20.80 15.24
CA TRP A 185 -6.85 19.68 15.76
C TRP A 185 -8.13 20.10 16.49
N ASN A 186 -8.04 21.21 17.23
CA ASN A 186 -9.14 21.78 17.99
C ASN A 186 -9.94 22.86 17.24
N ASP A 187 -9.61 23.12 15.98
CA ASP A 187 -10.30 24.11 15.16
C ASP A 187 -11.40 23.44 14.34
N ASP A 188 -12.65 23.81 14.63
CA ASP A 188 -13.82 23.28 13.92
C ASP A 188 -13.82 23.58 12.41
N SER A 189 -13.05 24.55 11.97
CA SER A 189 -12.89 24.87 10.55
C SER A 189 -11.85 23.99 9.85
N PHE A 190 -10.99 23.30 10.60
CA PHE A 190 -9.97 22.45 10.02
C PHE A 190 -10.58 21.22 9.37
N ARG A 191 -10.25 21.01 8.11
CA ARG A 191 -10.72 19.88 7.31
C ARG A 191 -9.54 19.21 6.64
N TYR A 192 -9.67 17.90 6.49
CA TYR A 192 -8.70 17.06 5.81
C TYR A 192 -9.19 16.78 4.39
N HIS A 193 -8.37 17.01 3.41
CA HIS A 193 -8.69 16.83 2.01
C HIS A 193 -9.89 17.66 1.50
N SER A 194 -10.17 17.52 0.23
CA SER A 194 -11.34 18.09 -0.41
C SER A 194 -12.67 17.58 0.18
N ASP A 195 -12.64 16.35 0.71
CA ASP A 195 -13.84 15.71 1.25
C ASP A 195 -14.21 16.19 2.65
N GLN A 196 -13.38 17.03 3.25
CA GLN A 196 -13.65 17.69 4.54
C GLN A 196 -13.89 16.70 5.69
N ILE A 197 -13.24 15.54 5.65
CA ILE A 197 -13.32 14.54 6.72
C ILE A 197 -12.62 15.07 7.96
N ARG A 198 -13.29 14.99 9.10
CA ARG A 198 -12.75 15.36 10.42
C ARG A 198 -12.29 14.12 11.15
N LEU A 199 -11.30 14.28 12.02
CA LEU A 199 -10.88 13.19 12.89
C LEU A 199 -12.02 12.66 13.76
N ALA A 200 -12.89 13.56 14.26
CA ALA A 200 -14.06 13.17 15.02
C ALA A 200 -14.97 12.20 14.25
N ASP A 201 -15.18 12.45 12.96
CA ASP A 201 -16.01 11.56 12.11
C ASP A 201 -15.36 10.18 11.98
N TYR A 202 -14.03 10.12 11.90
CA TYR A 202 -13.30 8.85 11.86
C TYR A 202 -13.38 8.08 13.18
N LEU A 203 -13.29 8.77 14.30
CA LEU A 203 -13.36 8.18 15.63
C LEU A 203 -14.79 7.88 16.08
N GLY A 204 -15.81 8.23 15.31
CA GLY A 204 -17.20 8.00 15.65
C GLY A 204 -17.74 8.92 16.75
N HIS A 205 -17.34 10.17 16.79
CA HIS A 205 -17.75 11.16 17.79
C HIS A 205 -18.66 12.24 17.22
#